data_992957220c5823ebae3dd2e292b654da
#
_entry.id   992957220c5823ebae3dd2e292b654da
#
_cell.length_a   1.000
_cell.length_b   1.000
_cell.length_c   1.000
_cell.angle_alpha   90.00
_cell.angle_beta   90.00
_cell.angle_gamma   90.00
#
_symmetry.space_group_name_H-M   'P 1'
#
loop_
_entity.id
_entity.type
_entity.pdbx_description
1 polymer ?
#
loop_
_entity_poly.entity_id
_entity_poly.type
_entity_poly.pdbx_seq_one_letter_code
_entity_poly.pdbx_strand_id
1 'polypeptide(L)'
;TNGNTVQWVNGYPSEALLRQDVARGDLYVMEEDGVVYGVFAFIIGDDPTYQTIHGAWRDNDTPYGTLHRLGSDGTRRGVLAEAVDWALTRLPHLRADTHEANVTMQRCLGRAGFVRCGVIRIADGTPRLAYERI
;
A
#
# COMPACT_ATOMS: atom_id res chain seq x y z
N THR A 1 -11.94 -16.41 -9.79
CA THR A 1 -11.39 -16.12 -9.96
C THR A 1 -11.10 -15.84 -10.61
N ASN A 2 -11.28 -16.03 -10.77
CA ASN A 2 -10.94 -15.64 -11.41
C ASN A 2 -9.96 -15.43 -11.83
N GLY A 3 -9.99 -15.88 -12.41
CA GLY A 3 -8.93 -15.99 -13.14
C GLY A 3 -8.03 -15.03 -12.85
N ASN A 4 -8.43 -14.26 -12.96
CA ASN A 4 -7.88 -13.35 -12.35
C ASN A 4 -8.21 -13.36 -10.99
N THR A 5 -7.44 -13.94 -10.30
CA THR A 5 -7.65 -14.18 -8.95
C THR A 5 -7.48 -13.00 -8.07
N VAL A 6 -6.89 -11.94 -8.58
CA VAL A 6 -6.64 -10.74 -7.79
C VAL A 6 -7.69 -9.71 -8.09
N GLN A 7 -8.30 -9.16 -7.06
CA GLN A 7 -9.33 -8.14 -7.19
C GLN A 7 -8.70 -6.77 -7.04
N TRP A 8 -8.80 -5.95 -8.08
CA TRP A 8 -8.28 -4.59 -8.02
C TRP A 8 -9.43 -3.61 -8.05
N VAL A 9 -9.49 -2.73 -7.10
CA VAL A 9 -10.53 -1.69 -7.08
C VAL A 9 -10.28 -0.73 -8.22
N ASN A 10 -11.29 -0.52 -9.06
CA ASN A 10 -11.21 0.40 -10.20
C ASN A 10 -10.08 0.08 -11.17
N GLY A 11 -9.73 -1.19 -11.31
CA GLY A 11 -8.68 -1.60 -12.23
C GLY A 11 -7.27 -1.23 -11.81
N TYR A 12 -7.11 -0.75 -10.61
CA TYR A 12 -5.80 -0.39 -10.10
C TYR A 12 -5.30 -1.47 -9.13
N PRO A 13 -4.04 -1.85 -9.21
CA PRO A 13 -3.02 -1.35 -10.12
C PRO A 13 -3.15 -1.98 -11.50
N SER A 14 -2.68 -1.26 -12.52
CA SER A 14 -2.70 -1.79 -13.88
C SER A 14 -1.62 -2.85 -14.06
N GLU A 15 -1.77 -3.64 -15.12
CA GLU A 15 -0.76 -4.63 -15.45
C GLU A 15 0.61 -3.99 -15.71
N ALA A 16 0.63 -2.82 -16.32
CA ALA A 16 1.88 -2.13 -16.58
C ALA A 16 2.61 -1.76 -15.28
N LEU A 17 1.87 -1.27 -14.28
CA LEU A 17 2.46 -0.95 -12.98
C LEU A 17 2.98 -2.19 -12.28
N LEU A 18 2.24 -3.30 -12.36
CA LEU A 18 2.68 -4.55 -11.75
C LEU A 18 3.95 -5.06 -12.42
N ARG A 19 4.05 -4.93 -13.73
CA ARG A 19 5.27 -5.35 -14.44
C ARG A 19 6.47 -4.50 -14.03
N GLN A 20 6.26 -3.19 -13.83
CA GLN A 20 7.33 -2.34 -13.33
C GLN A 20 7.79 -2.76 -11.95
N ASP A 21 6.85 -3.09 -11.06
CA ASP A 21 7.19 -3.51 -9.71
C ASP A 21 7.97 -4.82 -9.72
N VAL A 22 7.59 -5.77 -10.55
CA VAL A 22 8.31 -7.03 -10.70
C VAL A 22 9.73 -6.76 -11.21
N ALA A 23 9.86 -5.90 -12.22
CA ALA A 23 11.16 -5.60 -12.80
C ALA A 23 12.10 -4.94 -11.80
N ARG A 24 11.57 -4.16 -10.84
CA ARG A 24 12.36 -3.53 -9.80
C ARG A 24 12.58 -4.41 -8.59
N GLY A 25 11.89 -5.55 -8.50
CA GLY A 25 11.94 -6.38 -7.32
C GLY A 25 11.13 -5.84 -6.15
N ASP A 26 10.20 -4.92 -6.41
CA ASP A 26 9.40 -4.28 -5.36
C ASP A 26 8.06 -4.97 -5.11
N LEU A 27 7.65 -5.88 -5.98
CA LEU A 27 6.38 -6.58 -5.83
C LEU A 27 6.56 -7.86 -5.04
N TYR A 28 5.69 -8.06 -4.06
CA TYR A 28 5.67 -9.24 -3.22
C TYR A 28 4.32 -9.93 -3.33
N VAL A 29 4.34 -11.24 -3.30
CA VAL A 29 3.10 -12.02 -3.34
C VAL A 29 2.90 -12.74 -2.02
N MET A 30 1.64 -12.93 -1.66
CA MET A 30 1.24 -13.72 -0.50
C MET A 30 0.69 -15.02 -1.00
N GLU A 31 1.31 -16.11 -0.57
CA GLU A 31 1.01 -17.41 -1.11
C GLU A 31 0.87 -18.45 0.00
N GLU A 32 -0.06 -19.39 -0.19
CA GLU A 32 -0.19 -20.52 0.69
C GLU A 32 -0.55 -21.74 -0.14
N ASP A 33 0.19 -22.83 0.04
CA ASP A 33 -0.02 -24.08 -0.70
C ASP A 33 -0.03 -23.88 -2.21
N GLY A 34 0.84 -23.00 -2.69
CA GLY A 34 0.96 -22.73 -4.13
C GLY A 34 -0.09 -21.79 -4.69
N VAL A 35 -0.97 -21.26 -3.85
CA VAL A 35 -2.03 -20.36 -4.29
C VAL A 35 -1.73 -18.95 -3.82
N VAL A 36 -1.67 -18.01 -4.76
CA VAL A 36 -1.46 -16.59 -4.45
C VAL A 36 -2.81 -15.99 -4.05
N TYR A 37 -2.88 -15.40 -2.87
CA TYR A 37 -4.12 -14.78 -2.39
C TYR A 37 -4.00 -13.27 -2.21
N GLY A 38 -2.82 -12.72 -2.37
CA GLY A 38 -2.62 -11.28 -2.27
C GLY A 38 -1.30 -10.86 -2.87
N VAL A 39 -1.21 -9.56 -3.20
CA VAL A 39 0.02 -8.95 -3.69
C VAL A 39 0.12 -7.54 -3.12
N PHE A 40 1.33 -7.04 -3.02
CA PHE A 40 1.56 -5.65 -2.66
C PHE A 40 2.95 -5.22 -3.14
N ALA A 41 3.13 -3.91 -3.32
CA ALA A 41 4.44 -3.35 -3.58
C ALA A 41 4.97 -2.73 -2.29
N PHE A 42 6.27 -2.85 -2.05
CA PHE A 42 6.90 -2.27 -0.88
C PHE A 42 8.23 -1.64 -1.30
N ILE A 43 8.37 -0.34 -1.06
CA ILE A 43 9.53 0.43 -1.51
C ILE A 43 10.08 1.19 -0.32
N ILE A 44 11.36 0.99 -0.02
CA ILE A 44 12.05 1.75 1.02
C ILE A 44 12.73 2.94 0.34
N GLY A 45 12.51 4.13 0.87
CA GLY A 45 13.08 5.36 0.33
C GLY A 45 12.03 6.41 0.06
N ASP A 46 12.48 7.59 -0.33
CA ASP A 46 11.57 8.72 -0.55
C ASP A 46 10.67 8.47 -1.75
N ASP A 47 9.38 8.70 -1.55
CA ASP A 47 8.39 8.59 -2.61
C ASP A 47 8.12 10.01 -3.13
N PRO A 48 8.28 10.27 -4.44
CA PRO A 48 8.04 11.61 -4.97
C PRO A 48 6.65 12.16 -4.68
N THR A 49 5.63 11.31 -4.64
CA THR A 49 4.26 11.77 -4.38
C THR A 49 4.06 12.19 -2.93
N TYR A 50 4.98 11.82 -2.04
CA TYR A 50 4.89 12.14 -0.62
C TYR A 50 5.69 13.38 -0.24
N GLN A 51 6.38 13.99 -1.19
CA GLN A 51 7.17 15.20 -0.92
C GLN A 51 6.29 16.41 -0.64
N THR A 52 5.09 16.45 -1.20
CA THR A 52 4.13 17.52 -0.95
C THR A 52 2.89 16.93 -0.32
N ILE A 53 2.51 17.44 0.83
CA ILE A 53 1.33 16.97 1.55
C ILE A 53 0.53 18.15 2.08
N HIS A 54 -0.79 18.08 1.93
CA HIS A 54 -1.70 19.00 2.59
C HIS A 54 -1.98 18.42 3.96
N GLY A 55 -1.28 18.91 4.94
CA GLY A 55 -1.19 18.37 6.28
C GLY A 55 0.28 18.27 6.63
N ALA A 56 0.65 17.30 7.44
CA ALA A 56 2.05 17.12 7.80
C ALA A 56 2.34 15.68 8.18
N TRP A 57 3.43 15.15 7.63
CA TRP A 57 3.96 13.87 8.10
C TRP A 57 4.48 14.06 9.53
N ARG A 58 4.36 13.03 10.34
CA ARG A 58 4.78 13.08 11.74
C ARG A 58 6.29 12.95 11.88
N ASP A 59 6.91 12.23 10.96
CA ASP A 59 8.36 11.99 10.98
C ASP A 59 8.91 12.20 9.58
N ASN A 60 9.69 13.24 9.38
CA ASN A 60 10.33 13.56 8.11
C ASN A 60 11.83 13.25 8.13
N ASP A 61 12.32 12.68 9.21
CA ASP A 61 13.76 12.54 9.43
C ASP A 61 14.28 11.10 9.25
N THR A 62 13.44 10.10 9.50
CA THR A 62 13.90 8.71 9.39
C THR A 62 13.41 8.07 8.09
N PRO A 63 14.17 7.09 7.57
CA PRO A 63 13.74 6.37 6.37
C PRO A 63 12.40 5.69 6.58
N TYR A 64 11.63 5.59 5.52
CA TYR A 64 10.34 4.90 5.59
C TYR A 64 10.17 3.95 4.41
N GLY A 65 9.28 2.98 4.61
CA GLY A 65 8.85 2.09 3.56
C GLY A 65 7.41 2.41 3.19
N THR A 66 7.11 2.35 1.90
CA THR A 66 5.78 2.65 1.41
C THR A 66 5.13 1.38 0.90
N LEU A 67 3.91 1.11 1.39
CA LEU A 67 3.09 0.01 0.91
C LEU A 67 2.16 0.55 -0.17
N HIS A 68 2.26 -0.03 -1.36
CA HIS A 68 1.44 0.35 -2.50
C HIS A 68 0.74 -0.86 -3.10
N ARG A 69 -0.29 -0.59 -3.86
CA ARG A 69 -0.89 -1.56 -4.78
C ARG A 69 -1.26 -2.86 -4.12
N LEU A 70 -1.80 -2.75 -2.90
CA LEU A 70 -2.28 -3.93 -2.19
C LEU A 70 -3.52 -4.46 -2.89
N GLY A 71 -3.49 -5.73 -3.24
CA GLY A 71 -4.62 -6.40 -3.83
C GLY A 71 -4.79 -7.77 -3.25
N SER A 72 -6.00 -8.30 -3.29
CA SER A 72 -6.27 -9.64 -2.82
C SER A 72 -7.33 -10.30 -3.69
N ASP A 73 -7.39 -11.63 -3.62
CA ASP A 73 -8.41 -12.37 -4.35
C ASP A 73 -9.74 -12.44 -3.60
N GLY A 74 -9.81 -11.81 -2.44
CA GLY A 74 -11.03 -11.76 -1.65
C GLY A 74 -11.30 -13.00 -0.80
N THR A 75 -10.44 -14.01 -0.84
CA THR A 75 -10.66 -15.24 -0.11
C THR A 75 -10.28 -15.18 1.35
N ARG A 76 -9.51 -14.15 1.75
CA ARG A 76 -9.03 -14.01 3.12
C ARG A 76 -9.24 -12.62 3.65
N ARG A 77 -9.41 -12.53 4.96
CA ARG A 77 -9.38 -11.27 5.67
C ARG A 77 -7.96 -11.00 6.17
N GLY A 78 -7.69 -9.76 6.51
CA GLY A 78 -6.43 -9.41 7.15
C GLY A 78 -5.24 -9.36 6.22
N VAL A 79 -5.44 -9.27 4.90
CA VAL A 79 -4.34 -9.22 3.95
C VAL A 79 -3.47 -7.98 4.18
N LEU A 80 -4.09 -6.82 4.46
CA LEU A 80 -3.31 -5.62 4.77
C LEU A 80 -2.52 -5.79 6.06
N ALA A 81 -3.15 -6.35 7.10
CA ALA A 81 -2.45 -6.55 8.38
C ALA A 81 -1.24 -7.46 8.19
N GLU A 82 -1.37 -8.48 7.38
CA GLU A 82 -0.27 -9.39 7.09
C GLU A 82 0.86 -8.67 6.35
N ALA A 83 0.50 -7.84 5.36
CA ALA A 83 1.51 -7.05 4.63
C ALA A 83 2.23 -6.09 5.56
N VAL A 84 1.50 -5.45 6.47
CA VAL A 84 2.08 -4.52 7.44
C VAL A 84 3.02 -5.26 8.38
N ASP A 85 2.61 -6.41 8.89
CA ASP A 85 3.47 -7.21 9.79
C ASP A 85 4.78 -7.59 9.09
N TRP A 86 4.69 -7.98 7.83
CA TRP A 86 5.89 -8.28 7.06
C TRP A 86 6.77 -7.05 6.89
N ALA A 87 6.16 -5.91 6.52
CA ALA A 87 6.91 -4.67 6.31
C ALA A 87 7.62 -4.23 7.57
N LEU A 88 6.99 -4.42 8.73
CA LEU A 88 7.59 -4.07 10.02
C LEU A 88 8.82 -4.91 10.36
N THR A 89 8.99 -6.05 9.70
CA THR A 89 10.24 -6.81 9.86
C THR A 89 11.40 -6.12 9.15
N ARG A 90 11.12 -5.16 8.28
CA ARG A 90 12.15 -4.46 7.49
C ARG A 90 12.54 -3.13 8.14
N LEU A 91 11.55 -2.34 8.56
CA LEU A 91 11.79 -1.08 9.27
C LEU A 91 10.51 -0.66 9.99
N PRO A 92 10.64 0.19 11.04
CA PRO A 92 9.46 0.55 11.84
C PRO A 92 8.62 1.68 11.26
N HIS A 93 9.14 2.47 10.33
CA HIS A 93 8.46 3.66 9.80
C HIS A 93 7.82 3.35 8.46
N LEU A 94 6.50 3.37 8.39
CA LEU A 94 5.75 3.02 7.19
C LEU A 94 4.83 4.15 6.78
N ARG A 95 4.61 4.28 5.47
CA ARG A 95 3.63 5.19 4.91
C ARG A 95 2.76 4.45 3.89
N ALA A 96 1.56 4.95 3.72
CA ALA A 96 0.62 4.40 2.75
C ALA A 96 -0.39 5.47 2.38
N ASP A 97 -1.09 5.28 1.28
CA ASP A 97 -2.17 6.18 0.91
C ASP A 97 -3.34 5.39 0.35
N THR A 98 -4.53 5.99 0.38
CA THR A 98 -5.72 5.35 -0.16
C THR A 98 -6.70 6.40 -0.66
N HIS A 99 -7.57 5.99 -1.58
CA HIS A 99 -8.64 6.86 -2.08
C HIS A 99 -9.63 7.16 -0.96
N GLU A 100 -10.17 8.38 -0.96
CA GLU A 100 -11.12 8.78 0.08
C GLU A 100 -12.41 7.95 0.08
N ALA A 101 -12.76 7.36 -1.05
CA ALA A 101 -13.94 6.50 -1.14
C ALA A 101 -13.69 5.09 -0.59
N ASN A 102 -12.43 4.72 -0.34
CA ASN A 102 -12.09 3.38 0.13
C ASN A 102 -12.14 3.31 1.65
N VAL A 103 -13.34 3.29 2.20
CA VAL A 103 -13.56 3.29 3.65
C VAL A 103 -12.99 2.04 4.29
N THR A 104 -13.08 0.90 3.61
CA THR A 104 -12.54 -0.36 4.13
C THR A 104 -11.03 -0.26 4.35
N MET A 105 -10.31 0.28 3.37
CA MET A 105 -8.87 0.45 3.50
C MET A 105 -8.51 1.43 4.60
N GLN A 106 -9.27 2.52 4.73
CA GLN A 106 -9.05 3.49 5.80
C GLN A 106 -9.16 2.82 7.18
N ARG A 107 -10.17 1.97 7.35
CA ARG A 107 -10.35 1.24 8.61
C ARG A 107 -9.22 0.26 8.85
N CYS A 108 -8.80 -0.45 7.82
CA CYS A 108 -7.71 -1.42 7.94
C CYS A 108 -6.40 -0.73 8.30
N LEU A 109 -6.10 0.41 7.69
CA LEU A 109 -4.91 1.18 8.01
C LEU A 109 -4.96 1.64 9.48
N GLY A 110 -6.11 2.14 9.93
CA GLY A 110 -6.26 2.55 11.32
C GLY A 110 -6.02 1.40 12.30
N ARG A 111 -6.57 0.22 11.99
CA ARG A 111 -6.36 -0.95 12.84
C ARG A 111 -4.92 -1.41 12.86
N ALA A 112 -4.20 -1.18 11.77
CA ALA A 112 -2.79 -1.55 11.68
C ALA A 112 -1.87 -0.52 12.33
N GLY A 113 -2.43 0.52 12.95
CA GLY A 113 -1.66 1.51 13.68
C GLY A 113 -1.26 2.73 12.89
N PHE A 114 -1.78 2.89 11.68
CA PHE A 114 -1.52 4.08 10.87
C PHE A 114 -2.41 5.23 11.33
N VAL A 115 -1.87 6.44 11.23
CA VAL A 115 -2.58 7.67 11.55
C VAL A 115 -2.67 8.50 10.28
N ARG A 116 -3.85 9.06 10.03
CA ARG A 116 -4.04 9.94 8.88
C ARG A 116 -3.30 11.24 9.09
N CYS A 117 -2.47 11.60 8.11
CA CYS A 117 -1.62 12.79 8.20
C CYS A 117 -2.07 13.92 7.30
N GLY A 118 -2.81 13.62 6.25
CA GLY A 118 -3.27 14.66 5.34
C GLY A 118 -3.65 14.09 3.99
N VAL A 119 -3.47 14.91 2.95
CA VAL A 119 -3.83 14.56 1.58
C VAL A 119 -2.62 14.77 0.68
N ILE A 120 -2.32 13.77 -0.14
CA ILE A 120 -1.30 13.88 -1.18
C ILE A 120 -1.99 13.79 -2.54
N ARG A 121 -1.25 14.06 -3.60
CA ARG A 121 -1.75 13.86 -4.95
C ARG A 121 -0.83 12.93 -5.70
N ILE A 122 -1.44 11.93 -6.35
CA ILE A 122 -0.67 10.99 -7.17
C ILE A 122 -0.39 11.62 -8.55
N ALA A 123 0.32 10.90 -9.40
CA ALA A 123 0.84 11.46 -10.66
C ALA A 123 -0.22 12.11 -11.56
N ASP A 124 -1.45 11.60 -11.56
CA ASP A 124 -2.52 12.16 -12.38
C ASP A 124 -3.25 13.34 -11.71
N GLY A 125 -2.77 13.78 -10.53
CA GLY A 125 -3.39 14.87 -9.79
C GLY A 125 -4.51 14.46 -8.86
N THR A 126 -4.88 13.18 -8.85
CA THR A 126 -5.96 12.69 -8.01
C THR A 126 -5.55 12.69 -6.54
N PRO A 127 -6.40 13.19 -5.63
CA PRO A 127 -6.06 13.21 -4.21
C PRO A 127 -6.14 11.82 -3.58
N ARG A 128 -5.28 11.59 -2.59
CA ARG A 128 -5.30 10.38 -1.78
C ARG A 128 -5.11 10.78 -0.32
N LEU A 129 -5.73 10.01 0.57
CA LEU A 129 -5.53 10.19 2.01
C LEU A 129 -4.21 9.55 2.39
N ALA A 130 -3.37 10.31 3.07
CA ALA A 130 -2.02 9.88 3.44
C ALA A 130 -1.98 9.41 4.88
N TYR A 131 -1.35 8.26 5.10
CA TYR A 131 -1.27 7.62 6.41
C TYR A 131 0.16 7.29 6.75
N GLU A 132 0.47 7.32 8.04
CA GLU A 132 1.81 7.03 8.53
C GLU A 132 1.75 6.20 9.80
N ARG A 133 2.64 5.22 9.89
CA ARG A 133 2.81 4.42 11.10
C ARG A 133 4.26 4.56 11.58
N ILE A 134 4.40 5.01 12.79
CA ILE A 134 5.73 5.18 13.41
C ILE A 134 5.95 4.15 14.48
#